data_358a0d2d971eb1cd56aa412df4127d9b
#
_entry.id   358a0d2d971eb1cd56aa412df4127d9b
#
_cell.length_a   1.000
_cell.length_b   1.000
_cell.length_c   1.000
_cell.angle_alpha   90.00
_cell.angle_beta   90.00
_cell.angle_gamma   90.00
#
_symmetry.space_group_name_H-M   'P 1'
#
loop_
_entity.id
_entity.type
_entity.pdbx_description
1 polymer ?
#
loop_
_entity_poly.entity_id
_entity_poly.type
_entity_poly.pdbx_seq_one_letter_code
_entity_poly.pdbx_strand_id
1 'polypeptide(L)' 'MIKKLQLEAKRYGREFEIKELTRHTAVRVGTETHTLGRHNEFDETTVRQFFAQYQSELGKGWWRK' A
#
# COMPACT_ATOMS: atom_id res chain seq x y z
N MET A 1 7.66 4.79 0.39
CA MET A 1 6.66 3.92 -0.25
C MET A 1 5.35 3.89 0.54
N ILE A 2 5.38 3.47 1.78
CA ILE A 2 4.16 3.38 2.59
C ILE A 2 3.53 4.76 2.84
N LYS A 3 4.35 5.78 2.98
CA LYS A 3 3.87 7.13 3.21
C LYS A 3 2.99 7.64 2.06
N LYS A 4 3.32 7.28 0.84
CA LYS A 4 2.52 7.65 -0.32
C LYS A 4 1.15 6.98 -0.26
N LEU A 5 1.13 5.71 0.15
CA LEU A 5 -0.11 4.97 0.32
C LEU A 5 -0.97 5.60 1.42
N GLN A 6 -0.36 5.99 2.52
CA GLN A 6 -1.04 6.65 3.62
C GLN A 6 -1.68 7.96 3.19
N LEU A 7 -0.95 8.78 2.44
CA LEU A 7 -1.45 10.07 1.96
C LEU A 7 -2.64 9.89 1.03
N GLU A 8 -2.57 8.93 0.12
CA GLU A 8 -3.66 8.67 -0.80
C GLU A 8 -4.89 8.11 -0.08
N ALA A 9 -4.68 7.24 0.90
CA ALA A 9 -5.77 6.70 1.69
C ALA A 9 -6.53 7.83 2.40
N LYS A 10 -5.79 8.74 3.00
CA LYS A 10 -6.38 9.89 3.67
C LYS A 10 -7.13 10.79 2.69
N ARG A 11 -6.56 10.98 1.50
CA ARG A 11 -7.16 11.81 0.45
C ARG A 11 -8.51 11.27 -0.01
N TYR A 12 -8.64 9.96 -0.08
CA TYR A 12 -9.88 9.31 -0.51
C TYR A 12 -10.81 8.96 0.66
N GLY A 13 -10.46 9.36 1.87
CA GLY A 13 -11.28 9.08 3.04
C GLY A 13 -11.30 7.61 3.42
N ARG A 14 -10.24 6.86 3.10
CA ARG A 14 -10.14 5.45 3.45
C ARG A 14 -9.38 5.27 4.75
N GLU A 15 -9.75 4.26 5.51
CA GLU A 15 -9.01 3.91 6.71
C GLU A 15 -7.63 3.38 6.31
N PHE A 16 -6.63 3.73 7.10
CA PHE A 16 -5.27 3.27 6.88
C PHE A 16 -4.72 2.70 8.17
N GLU A 17 -4.18 1.49 8.10
CA GLU A 17 -3.61 0.83 9.27
C GLU A 17 -2.39 0.03 8.87
N ILE A 18 -1.36 0.08 9.70
CA ILE A 18 -0.13 -0.70 9.52
C ILE A 18 0.03 -1.61 10.72
N LYS A 19 0.32 -2.87 10.46
CA LYS A 19 0.61 -3.83 11.49
C LYS A 19 1.95 -4.49 11.19
N GLU A 20 2.87 -4.40 12.12
CA GLU A 20 4.18 -5.03 11.99
C GLU A 20 4.09 -6.49 12.41
N LEU A 21 4.42 -7.38 11.47
CA LEU A 21 4.53 -8.80 11.73
C LEU A 21 6.00 -9.17 11.81
N THR A 22 6.30 -10.42 12.19
CA THR A 22 7.68 -10.85 12.39
C THR A 22 8.56 -10.62 11.16
N ARG A 23 8.08 -10.98 9.98
CA ARG A 23 8.85 -10.86 8.73
C ARG A 23 8.17 -10.02 7.67
N HIS A 24 7.03 -9.48 7.97
CA HIS A 24 6.22 -8.74 7.01
C HIS A 24 5.57 -7.56 7.68
N THR A 25 5.20 -6.59 6.87
CA THR A 25 4.38 -5.48 7.31
C THR A 25 3.04 -5.60 6.61
N ALA A 26 1.97 -5.68 7.38
CA ALA A 26 0.63 -5.70 6.82
C ALA A 26 0.12 -4.27 6.72
N VAL A 27 -0.43 -3.91 5.57
CA VAL A 27 -0.95 -2.57 5.33
C VAL A 27 -2.41 -2.69 4.89
N ARG A 28 -3.30 -2.04 5.61
CA ARG A 28 -4.73 -2.02 5.29
C ARG A 28 -5.15 -0.64 4.81
N VAL A 29 -5.84 -0.61 3.70
CA VAL A 29 -6.45 0.60 3.16
C VAL A 29 -7.92 0.25 2.89
N GLY A 30 -8.83 0.82 3.66
CA GLY A 30 -10.23 0.49 3.53
C GLY A 30 -10.46 -0.99 3.84
N THR A 31 -10.96 -1.74 2.88
CA THR A 31 -11.22 -3.18 3.05
C THR A 31 -10.08 -4.05 2.50
N GLU A 32 -9.07 -3.45 1.87
CA GLU A 32 -7.96 -4.17 1.28
C GLU A 32 -6.78 -4.27 2.24
N THR A 33 -6.32 -5.49 2.50
CA THR A 33 -5.16 -5.74 3.35
C THR A 33 -4.17 -6.59 2.58
N HIS A 34 -2.93 -6.13 2.51
CA HIS A 34 -1.87 -6.85 1.83
C HIS A 34 -0.60 -6.78 2.66
N THR A 35 0.26 -7.78 2.51
CA THR A 35 1.52 -7.81 3.24
C THR A 35 2.67 -7.46 2.32
N LEU A 36 3.67 -6.82 2.90
CA LEU A 36 4.88 -6.42 2.20
C LEU A 36 6.07 -7.03 2.94
N GLY A 37 6.91 -7.78 2.23
CA GLY A 37 8.10 -8.36 2.84
C GLY A 37 9.07 -7.27 3.27
N ARG A 38 9.82 -7.54 4.33
CA ARG A 38 10.83 -6.60 4.82
C ARG A 38 12.15 -6.83 4.10
N HIS A 39 12.25 -6.30 2.90
CA HIS A 39 13.47 -6.31 2.13
C HIS A 39 14.08 -4.93 2.12
N ASN A 40 15.39 -4.87 2.02
CA ASN A 40 16.09 -3.59 1.96
C ASN A 40 15.92 -2.92 0.61
N GLU A 41 15.59 -3.70 -0.41
CA GLU A 41 15.45 -3.17 -1.76
C GLU A 41 14.17 -3.65 -2.39
N PHE A 42 13.42 -2.71 -2.97
CA PHE A 42 12.25 -2.99 -3.76
C PHE A 42 12.48 -2.40 -5.14
N ASP A 43 12.38 -3.23 -6.17
CA ASP A 43 12.46 -2.69 -7.51
C ASP A 43 11.14 -2.01 -7.86
N GLU A 44 11.17 -1.26 -8.96
CA GLU A 44 10.00 -0.50 -9.41
C GLU A 44 8.80 -1.40 -9.71
N THR A 45 9.06 -2.57 -10.27
CA THR A 45 8.00 -3.52 -10.58
C THR A 45 7.29 -4.02 -9.33
N THR A 46 8.07 -4.37 -8.30
CA THR A 46 7.51 -4.83 -7.03
C THR A 46 6.65 -3.75 -6.38
N VAL A 47 7.13 -2.51 -6.39
CA VAL A 47 6.40 -1.39 -5.82
C VAL A 47 5.09 -1.16 -6.57
N ARG A 48 5.10 -1.21 -7.88
CA ARG A 48 3.90 -1.05 -8.70
C ARG A 48 2.89 -2.15 -8.43
N GLN A 49 3.34 -3.38 -8.32
CA GLN A 49 2.47 -4.51 -8.02
C GLN A 49 1.81 -4.35 -6.66
N PHE A 50 2.57 -3.91 -5.67
CA PHE A 50 2.03 -3.67 -4.35
C PHE A 50 0.96 -2.58 -4.39
N PHE A 51 1.24 -1.46 -5.04
CA PHE A 51 0.28 -0.37 -5.16
C PHE A 51 -0.97 -0.77 -5.93
N ALA A 52 -0.82 -1.60 -6.96
CA ALA A 52 -1.94 -2.04 -7.78
C ALA A 52 -2.97 -2.84 -6.97
N GLN A 53 -2.54 -3.47 -5.89
CA GLN A 53 -3.45 -4.23 -5.03
C GLN A 53 -4.49 -3.35 -4.34
N TYR A 54 -4.25 -2.05 -4.26
CA TYR A 54 -5.15 -1.12 -3.61
C TYR A 54 -6.00 -0.31 -4.59
N GLN A 55 -6.02 -0.69 -5.86
CA GLN A 55 -6.79 0.04 -6.87
C GLN A 55 -8.29 0.09 -6.57
N SER A 56 -8.82 -0.94 -5.93
CA SER A 56 -10.24 -0.97 -5.58
C SER A 56 -10.60 0.11 -4.55
N GLU A 57 -9.62 0.54 -3.75
CA GLU A 57 -9.85 1.54 -2.72
C GLU A 57 -9.38 2.94 -3.13
N LEU A 58 -8.34 3.01 -3.94
CA LEU A 58 -7.68 4.27 -4.27
C LEU A 58 -7.79 4.69 -5.74
N GLY A 59 -8.41 3.85 -6.57
CA GLY A 59 -8.57 4.14 -7.97
C GLY A 59 -7.46 3.57 -8.83
N LYS A 60 -7.80 3.22 -10.07
CA LYS A 60 -6.86 2.63 -11.01
C LYS A 60 -5.72 3.61 -11.33
N GLY A 61 -4.49 3.15 -11.19
CA GLY A 61 -3.33 3.97 -11.51
C GLY A 61 -3.07 5.10 -10.52
N TRP A 62 -3.60 5.01 -9.30
CA TRP A 62 -3.50 6.06 -8.29
C TRP A 62 -2.05 6.48 -8.00
N TRP A 63 -1.11 5.55 -8.13
CA TRP A 63 0.30 5.83 -7.84
C TRP A 63 1.02 6.61 -8.95
N ARG A 64 0.38 6.78 -10.08
CA ARG A 64 0.97 7.49 -11.22
C ARG A 64 0.73 8.99 -11.20
N LYS A 65 -0.03 9.47 -10.26
CA LYS A 65 -0.35 10.89 -10.15
C LYS A 65 0.79 11.70 -9.57
#